data_c5d947112205686e1f3b4a9ee760e618
#
_entry.id   c5d947112205686e1f3b4a9ee760e618
#
_cell.length_a   1.000
_cell.length_b   1.000
_cell.length_c   1.000
_cell.angle_alpha   90.00
_cell.angle_beta   90.00
_cell.angle_gamma   90.00
#
_symmetry.space_group_name_H-M   'P 1'
#
loop_
_entity.id
_entity.type
_entity.pdbx_description
1 polymer ?
#
loop_
_entity_poly.entity_id
_entity_poly.type
_entity_poly.pdbx_seq_one_letter_code
_entity_poly.pdbx_strand_id
1 'polypeptide(L)'
;IFAAGTIPERNKMDWFTDLFTQHSAIQAVVVLSLISVFGMMLGKVRFFGISLGVTFVFFIGIAAGHFGLSVDPSMLAFAESFGLVLFVYALGLQVGPGFFSSLRSGGIRLVSLATLIVLTGSALAVGLGYATRVPMSDMAGILCGATTNTPALGAAQQMLSQMQLDSNNATLGCALTYPLGVVGVILGIIAVRKLFARPSDIPQPDAEHKKNIFIVEFKISNPGVVGKSIRDVAAYSHHHFVISRLWRAGQVSIPTSDSTLESGDLVLVITSPDDVQALELLFGERVQKDWNTHDIDWNALDSQLISRSIIVTRPEINGRKLSSLRLRNLYGINISRVHRSGVQLLATPDLTLQLGDSLTVVGEAQAIEGVEKILGNAVKQLDEPNLIPVFIGLLLGLLLGSIPFAVPGISLPVKLGLAGGPIILGILIGTFGPRIHIVTYTTLSANLMLRALGLSLYLACLGLEAGAHFVETIMRPEGMLWIGLGFLLTFVPIVIVAALSLRFFKLDFGQVAGIMCGSMANPMALNYANDSIPGDHPAVAYATVYPVCMFLRVIIIQILIMCFI
;
A
#
# COMPACT_ATOMS: atom_id res chain seq x y z
N ILE A 1 -49.40 -16.65 50.91
CA ILE A 1 -48.77 -17.94 50.51
C ILE A 1 -48.12 -17.66 49.15
N PHE A 2 -46.84 -17.25 49.19
CA PHE A 2 -46.02 -17.11 47.98
C PHE A 2 -45.46 -18.49 47.64
N ALA A 3 -45.87 -19.05 46.52
CA ALA A 3 -45.25 -20.23 45.98
C ALA A 3 -43.85 -19.84 45.49
N ALA A 4 -42.82 -20.30 46.16
CA ALA A 4 -41.45 -20.23 45.72
C ALA A 4 -41.34 -21.11 44.44
N GLY A 5 -41.38 -20.48 43.29
CA GLY A 5 -41.04 -21.13 42.04
C GLY A 5 -39.57 -21.55 42.12
N THR A 6 -39.29 -22.81 42.12
CA THR A 6 -37.97 -23.39 41.97
C THR A 6 -37.41 -22.93 40.63
N ILE A 7 -36.39 -22.02 40.68
CA ILE A 7 -35.53 -21.72 39.52
C ILE A 7 -34.87 -23.06 39.16
N PRO A 8 -35.06 -23.60 37.92
CA PRO A 8 -34.37 -24.80 37.52
C PRO A 8 -32.87 -24.58 37.64
N GLU A 9 -32.18 -25.55 38.26
CA GLU A 9 -30.70 -25.56 38.30
C GLU A 9 -30.18 -25.56 36.86
N ARG A 10 -29.93 -24.35 36.33
CA ARG A 10 -29.15 -24.20 35.12
C ARG A 10 -27.76 -24.75 35.42
N ASN A 11 -27.37 -25.78 34.70
CA ASN A 11 -26.01 -26.30 34.76
C ASN A 11 -25.03 -25.13 34.66
N LYS A 12 -24.01 -25.11 35.52
CA LYS A 12 -23.03 -24.01 35.57
C LYS A 12 -22.32 -23.75 34.23
N MET A 13 -22.52 -24.59 33.24
CA MET A 13 -21.97 -24.45 31.87
C MET A 13 -23.00 -24.08 30.80
N ASP A 14 -24.29 -23.97 31.10
CA ASP A 14 -25.32 -23.62 30.11
C ASP A 14 -25.08 -22.22 29.50
N TRP A 15 -24.62 -21.26 30.30
CA TRP A 15 -24.27 -19.94 29.80
C TRP A 15 -23.15 -19.97 28.73
N PHE A 16 -22.22 -20.92 28.85
CA PHE A 16 -21.11 -21.03 27.90
C PHE A 16 -21.58 -21.66 26.58
N THR A 17 -22.42 -22.70 26.65
CA THR A 17 -23.02 -23.27 25.45
C THR A 17 -23.99 -22.31 24.77
N ASP A 18 -24.76 -21.55 25.54
CA ASP A 18 -25.67 -20.51 25.04
C ASP A 18 -24.94 -19.43 24.22
N LEU A 19 -23.67 -19.09 24.58
CA LEU A 19 -22.83 -18.16 23.80
C LEU A 19 -22.54 -18.60 22.36
N PHE A 20 -22.68 -19.89 22.06
CA PHE A 20 -22.42 -20.44 20.72
C PHE A 20 -23.67 -20.92 20.00
N THR A 21 -24.74 -21.18 20.73
CA THR A 21 -25.95 -21.82 20.19
C THR A 21 -27.18 -20.91 20.11
N GLN A 22 -27.28 -19.90 21.01
CA GLN A 22 -28.41 -18.96 21.01
C GLN A 22 -28.08 -17.74 20.15
N HIS A 23 -28.83 -17.56 19.06
CA HIS A 23 -28.69 -16.40 18.19
C HIS A 23 -28.96 -15.09 18.97
N SER A 24 -27.90 -14.36 19.23
CA SER A 24 -27.90 -13.09 19.95
C SER A 24 -26.76 -12.18 19.44
N ALA A 25 -26.86 -10.88 19.74
CA ALA A 25 -25.78 -9.94 19.41
C ALA A 25 -24.45 -10.32 20.09
N ILE A 26 -24.52 -10.85 21.32
CA ILE A 26 -23.32 -11.31 22.05
C ILE A 26 -22.71 -12.51 21.33
N GLN A 27 -23.52 -13.48 20.95
CA GLN A 27 -23.08 -14.66 20.19
C GLN A 27 -22.41 -14.25 18.88
N ALA A 28 -23.01 -13.34 18.11
CA ALA A 28 -22.44 -12.85 16.86
C ALA A 28 -21.05 -12.24 17.06
N VAL A 29 -20.89 -11.35 18.08
CA VAL A 29 -19.59 -10.75 18.40
C VAL A 29 -18.57 -11.80 18.85
N VAL A 30 -18.95 -12.77 19.68
CA VAL A 30 -18.06 -13.84 20.14
C VAL A 30 -17.59 -14.72 18.98
N VAL A 31 -18.50 -15.19 18.15
CA VAL A 31 -18.18 -16.06 17.01
C VAL A 31 -17.27 -15.34 16.00
N LEU A 32 -17.63 -14.12 15.58
CA LEU A 32 -16.83 -13.35 14.63
C LEU A 32 -15.47 -12.96 15.20
N SER A 33 -15.40 -12.67 16.51
CA SER A 33 -14.12 -12.38 17.17
C SER A 33 -13.22 -13.61 17.23
N LEU A 34 -13.75 -14.78 17.55
CA LEU A 34 -12.99 -16.03 17.56
C LEU A 34 -12.45 -16.38 16.18
N ILE A 35 -13.29 -16.31 15.15
CA ILE A 35 -12.87 -16.53 13.76
C ILE A 35 -11.75 -15.57 13.39
N SER A 36 -11.87 -14.28 13.74
CA SER A 36 -10.86 -13.27 13.47
C SER A 36 -9.55 -13.53 14.22
N VAL A 37 -9.61 -13.88 15.51
CA VAL A 37 -8.42 -14.18 16.32
C VAL A 37 -7.66 -15.37 15.75
N PHE A 38 -8.34 -16.51 15.57
CA PHE A 38 -7.69 -17.72 15.03
C PHE A 38 -7.20 -17.51 13.61
N GLY A 39 -7.97 -16.79 12.76
CA GLY A 39 -7.58 -16.46 11.41
C GLY A 39 -6.33 -15.58 11.35
N MET A 40 -6.27 -14.54 12.17
CA MET A 40 -5.08 -13.67 12.24
C MET A 40 -3.87 -14.38 12.86
N MET A 41 -4.05 -15.26 13.84
CA MET A 41 -2.96 -16.05 14.43
C MET A 41 -2.37 -17.01 13.39
N LEU A 42 -3.20 -17.80 12.71
CA LEU A 42 -2.76 -18.71 11.66
C LEU A 42 -2.26 -17.98 10.42
N GLY A 43 -2.79 -16.80 10.13
CA GLY A 43 -2.32 -15.94 9.06
C GLY A 43 -0.87 -15.47 9.20
N LYS A 44 -0.27 -15.53 10.40
CA LYS A 44 1.15 -15.26 10.64
C LYS A 44 2.05 -16.45 10.31
N VAL A 45 1.49 -17.65 10.23
CA VAL A 45 2.24 -18.85 9.88
C VAL A 45 2.66 -18.78 8.42
N ARG A 46 3.93 -19.06 8.15
CA ARG A 46 4.46 -19.08 6.79
C ARG A 46 4.48 -20.51 6.25
N PHE A 47 3.67 -20.78 5.24
CA PHE A 47 3.70 -22.02 4.49
C PHE A 47 4.57 -21.84 3.25
N PHE A 48 5.66 -22.58 3.14
CA PHE A 48 6.66 -22.46 2.06
C PHE A 48 7.17 -21.01 1.87
N GLY A 49 7.32 -20.25 2.97
CA GLY A 49 7.75 -18.87 2.93
C GLY A 49 6.64 -17.84 2.67
N ILE A 50 5.42 -18.27 2.37
CA ILE A 50 4.26 -17.42 2.07
C ILE A 50 3.33 -17.36 3.28
N SER A 51 2.91 -16.16 3.68
CA SER A 51 1.93 -15.91 4.73
C SER A 51 0.65 -15.38 4.09
N LEU A 52 -0.51 -15.97 4.41
CA LEU A 52 -1.82 -15.49 3.90
C LEU A 52 -2.36 -14.28 4.67
N GLY A 53 -1.71 -13.89 5.78
CA GLY A 53 -2.10 -12.72 6.56
C GLY A 53 -3.57 -12.75 7.00
N VAL A 54 -4.23 -11.58 6.96
CA VAL A 54 -5.64 -11.43 7.37
C VAL A 54 -6.59 -12.31 6.53
N THR A 55 -6.23 -12.68 5.32
CA THR A 55 -7.06 -13.54 4.45
C THR A 55 -7.32 -14.90 5.07
N PHE A 56 -6.47 -15.39 5.98
CA PHE A 56 -6.69 -16.66 6.67
C PHE A 56 -7.97 -16.67 7.52
N VAL A 57 -8.47 -15.48 7.91
CA VAL A 57 -9.76 -15.32 8.59
C VAL A 57 -10.91 -15.94 7.78
N PHE A 58 -10.87 -15.79 6.46
CA PHE A 58 -11.85 -16.39 5.55
C PHE A 58 -11.89 -17.92 5.68
N PHE A 59 -10.73 -18.57 5.67
CA PHE A 59 -10.66 -20.04 5.78
C PHE A 59 -11.04 -20.55 7.17
N ILE A 60 -10.76 -19.80 8.24
CA ILE A 60 -11.25 -20.14 9.59
C ILE A 60 -12.77 -19.96 9.66
N GLY A 61 -13.32 -18.91 9.02
CA GLY A 61 -14.76 -18.74 8.86
C GLY A 61 -15.41 -19.92 8.16
N ILE A 62 -14.82 -20.37 7.04
CA ILE A 62 -15.28 -21.57 6.30
C ILE A 62 -15.28 -22.81 7.21
N ALA A 63 -14.19 -23.04 7.95
CA ALA A 63 -14.12 -24.16 8.89
C ALA A 63 -15.21 -24.04 9.97
N ALA A 64 -15.39 -22.87 10.55
CA ALA A 64 -16.42 -22.63 11.57
C ALA A 64 -17.83 -22.90 11.03
N GLY A 65 -18.18 -22.42 9.84
CA GLY A 65 -19.45 -22.69 9.18
C GLY A 65 -19.65 -24.17 8.85
N HIS A 66 -18.60 -24.86 8.39
CA HIS A 66 -18.61 -26.29 8.13
C HIS A 66 -18.90 -27.13 9.40
N PHE A 67 -18.36 -26.71 10.55
CA PHE A 67 -18.64 -27.36 11.84
C PHE A 67 -19.98 -26.92 12.46
N GLY A 68 -20.83 -26.20 11.72
CA GLY A 68 -22.20 -25.87 12.11
C GLY A 68 -22.32 -24.63 13.00
N LEU A 69 -21.25 -23.81 13.16
CA LEU A 69 -21.38 -22.50 13.77
C LEU A 69 -22.21 -21.61 12.85
N SER A 70 -23.23 -20.94 13.42
CA SER A 70 -24.09 -20.01 12.69
C SER A 70 -24.34 -18.76 13.53
N VAL A 71 -24.66 -17.68 12.86
CA VAL A 71 -25.00 -16.38 13.44
C VAL A 71 -26.33 -15.96 12.83
N ASP A 72 -27.09 -15.14 13.56
CA ASP A 72 -28.34 -14.57 13.02
C ASP A 72 -28.08 -13.90 11.66
N PRO A 73 -28.86 -14.25 10.60
CA PRO A 73 -28.61 -13.77 9.24
C PRO A 73 -28.61 -12.24 9.12
N SER A 74 -29.46 -11.54 9.87
CA SER A 74 -29.53 -10.08 9.82
C SER A 74 -28.30 -9.42 10.46
N MET A 75 -27.80 -9.99 11.54
CA MET A 75 -26.56 -9.53 12.19
C MET A 75 -25.33 -9.84 11.33
N LEU A 76 -25.32 -11.00 10.68
CA LEU A 76 -24.26 -11.40 9.76
C LEU A 76 -24.18 -10.44 8.57
N ALA A 77 -25.32 -10.15 7.93
CA ALA A 77 -25.41 -9.23 6.78
C ALA A 77 -25.01 -7.79 7.16
N PHE A 78 -25.39 -7.34 8.37
CA PHE A 78 -24.96 -6.03 8.86
C PHE A 78 -23.44 -5.97 9.07
N ALA A 79 -22.87 -6.98 9.76
CA ALA A 79 -21.45 -7.05 10.04
C ALA A 79 -20.62 -7.16 8.76
N GLU A 80 -21.08 -7.96 7.79
CA GLU A 80 -20.48 -8.09 6.47
C GLU A 80 -20.46 -6.75 5.71
N SER A 81 -21.63 -6.10 5.61
CA SER A 81 -21.74 -4.81 4.91
C SER A 81 -20.92 -3.72 5.57
N PHE A 82 -20.95 -3.63 6.90
CA PHE A 82 -20.17 -2.65 7.64
C PHE A 82 -18.66 -2.90 7.50
N GLY A 83 -18.24 -4.16 7.62
CA GLY A 83 -16.85 -4.58 7.42
C GLY A 83 -16.34 -4.25 6.02
N LEU A 84 -17.14 -4.56 4.98
CA LEU A 84 -16.82 -4.25 3.60
C LEU A 84 -16.63 -2.73 3.38
N VAL A 85 -17.60 -1.93 3.80
CA VAL A 85 -17.58 -0.47 3.61
C VAL A 85 -16.36 0.16 4.30
N LEU A 86 -16.10 -0.24 5.55
CA LEU A 86 -14.94 0.24 6.31
C LEU A 86 -13.61 -0.15 5.64
N PHE A 87 -13.49 -1.40 5.22
CA PHE A 87 -12.32 -1.92 4.52
C PHE A 87 -12.04 -1.17 3.22
N VAL A 88 -13.06 -1.03 2.37
CA VAL A 88 -12.91 -0.46 1.04
C VAL A 88 -12.64 1.04 1.11
N TYR A 89 -13.27 1.75 2.04
CA TYR A 89 -13.00 3.18 2.28
C TYR A 89 -11.57 3.42 2.78
N ALA A 90 -11.13 2.65 3.80
CA ALA A 90 -9.76 2.74 4.32
C ALA A 90 -8.72 2.41 3.23
N LEU A 91 -9.02 1.43 2.37
CA LEU A 91 -8.22 1.12 1.20
C LEU A 91 -8.14 2.30 0.22
N GLY A 92 -9.28 2.94 -0.08
CA GLY A 92 -9.35 4.13 -0.91
C GLY A 92 -8.50 5.29 -0.39
N LEU A 93 -8.56 5.56 0.93
CA LEU A 93 -7.71 6.57 1.58
C LEU A 93 -6.22 6.28 1.44
N GLN A 94 -5.81 5.03 1.59
CA GLN A 94 -4.42 4.60 1.46
C GLN A 94 -3.89 4.75 0.03
N VAL A 95 -4.72 4.41 -0.94
CA VAL A 95 -4.38 4.38 -2.36
C VAL A 95 -4.42 5.78 -2.99
N GLY A 96 -5.29 6.67 -2.48
CA GLY A 96 -5.58 7.99 -3.04
C GLY A 96 -4.35 8.83 -3.38
N PRO A 97 -3.41 9.07 -2.47
CA PRO A 97 -2.23 9.91 -2.73
C PRO A 97 -1.38 9.43 -3.91
N GLY A 98 -1.29 8.11 -4.11
CA GLY A 98 -0.55 7.48 -5.21
C GLY A 98 -1.30 7.42 -6.54
N PHE A 99 -2.64 7.44 -6.50
CA PHE A 99 -3.48 7.17 -7.67
C PHE A 99 -3.23 8.13 -8.83
N PHE A 100 -3.33 9.43 -8.60
CA PHE A 100 -3.12 10.45 -9.64
C PHE A 100 -1.64 10.68 -9.97
N SER A 101 -0.74 10.48 -9.01
CA SER A 101 0.69 10.60 -9.26
C SER A 101 1.20 9.48 -10.17
N SER A 102 0.68 8.26 -10.02
CA SER A 102 1.00 7.12 -10.87
C SER A 102 0.62 7.34 -12.34
N LEU A 103 -0.43 8.12 -12.58
CA LEU A 103 -0.86 8.47 -13.95
C LEU A 103 -0.01 9.56 -14.61
N ARG A 104 0.69 10.41 -13.81
CA ARG A 104 1.44 11.58 -14.34
C ARG A 104 2.93 11.31 -14.57
N SER A 105 3.61 10.54 -13.74
CA SER A 105 5.09 10.44 -13.70
C SER A 105 5.66 9.22 -14.44
N GLY A 106 5.30 9.05 -15.72
CA GLY A 106 5.83 7.92 -16.53
C GLY A 106 5.20 6.56 -16.23
N GLY A 107 4.34 6.48 -15.21
CA GLY A 107 3.63 5.25 -14.80
C GLY A 107 2.53 4.80 -15.78
N ILE A 108 2.13 5.66 -16.73
CA ILE A 108 1.04 5.35 -17.68
C ILE A 108 1.32 4.09 -18.48
N ARG A 109 2.59 3.83 -18.79
CA ARG A 109 3.02 2.63 -19.50
C ARG A 109 2.81 1.36 -18.65
N LEU A 110 3.19 1.41 -17.37
CA LEU A 110 3.00 0.30 -16.45
C LEU A 110 1.51 0.07 -16.18
N VAL A 111 0.76 1.15 -15.98
CA VAL A 111 -0.70 1.12 -15.78
C VAL A 111 -1.42 0.55 -17.01
N SER A 112 -1.03 0.93 -18.23
CA SER A 112 -1.66 0.39 -19.45
C SER A 112 -1.43 -1.12 -19.61
N LEU A 113 -0.22 -1.61 -19.31
CA LEU A 113 0.07 -3.04 -19.33
C LEU A 113 -0.69 -3.81 -18.23
N ALA A 114 -0.77 -3.25 -17.04
CA ALA A 114 -1.56 -3.84 -15.95
C ALA A 114 -3.07 -3.85 -16.28
N THR A 115 -3.58 -2.78 -16.89
CA THR A 115 -4.95 -2.71 -17.40
C THR A 115 -5.19 -3.78 -18.46
N LEU A 116 -4.22 -4.03 -19.33
CA LEU A 116 -4.31 -5.10 -20.34
C LEU A 116 -4.41 -6.48 -19.68
N ILE A 117 -3.70 -6.73 -18.57
CA ILE A 117 -3.87 -7.98 -17.79
C ILE A 117 -5.30 -8.09 -17.26
N VAL A 118 -5.84 -7.00 -16.71
CA VAL A 118 -7.22 -6.99 -16.16
C VAL A 118 -8.23 -7.29 -17.27
N LEU A 119 -8.11 -6.62 -18.42
CA LEU A 119 -9.04 -6.79 -19.54
C LEU A 119 -8.93 -8.18 -20.18
N THR A 120 -7.71 -8.69 -20.39
CA THR A 120 -7.50 -10.04 -20.92
C THR A 120 -8.01 -11.11 -19.98
N GLY A 121 -7.80 -10.95 -18.65
CA GLY A 121 -8.36 -11.86 -17.65
C GLY A 121 -9.88 -11.86 -17.65
N SER A 122 -10.50 -10.68 -17.75
CA SER A 122 -11.96 -10.55 -17.82
C SER A 122 -12.54 -11.13 -19.11
N ALA A 123 -11.91 -10.87 -20.24
CA ALA A 123 -12.32 -11.47 -21.52
C ALA A 123 -12.17 -13.01 -21.52
N LEU A 124 -11.09 -13.51 -20.92
CA LEU A 124 -10.87 -14.94 -20.75
C LEU A 124 -11.96 -15.56 -19.84
N ALA A 125 -12.36 -14.87 -18.76
CA ALA A 125 -13.44 -15.34 -17.87
C ALA A 125 -14.76 -15.48 -18.65
N VAL A 126 -15.12 -14.48 -19.46
CA VAL A 126 -16.32 -14.57 -20.30
C VAL A 126 -16.20 -15.74 -21.29
N GLY A 127 -15.08 -15.86 -22.00
CA GLY A 127 -14.84 -16.95 -22.95
C GLY A 127 -14.91 -18.33 -22.31
N LEU A 128 -14.29 -18.51 -21.16
CA LEU A 128 -14.33 -19.77 -20.40
C LEU A 128 -15.72 -20.06 -19.85
N GLY A 129 -16.46 -19.03 -19.37
CA GLY A 129 -17.85 -19.18 -18.93
C GLY A 129 -18.73 -19.78 -20.03
N TYR A 130 -18.65 -19.24 -21.24
CA TYR A 130 -19.38 -19.81 -22.40
C TYR A 130 -18.89 -21.20 -22.80
N ALA A 131 -17.58 -21.44 -22.81
CA ALA A 131 -17.02 -22.74 -23.20
C ALA A 131 -17.35 -23.86 -22.23
N THR A 132 -17.36 -23.56 -20.93
CA THR A 132 -17.60 -24.53 -19.86
C THR A 132 -19.06 -24.56 -19.37
N ARG A 133 -19.88 -23.62 -19.85
CA ARG A 133 -21.28 -23.42 -19.41
C ARG A 133 -21.44 -23.13 -17.92
N VAL A 134 -20.38 -22.56 -17.31
CA VAL A 134 -20.45 -22.07 -15.93
C VAL A 134 -21.24 -20.75 -15.93
N PRO A 135 -22.27 -20.60 -15.08
CA PRO A 135 -23.04 -19.37 -14.97
C PRO A 135 -22.12 -18.15 -14.71
N MET A 136 -22.46 -17.01 -15.27
CA MET A 136 -21.60 -15.82 -15.13
C MET A 136 -21.57 -15.30 -13.69
N SER A 137 -22.62 -15.56 -12.89
CA SER A 137 -22.64 -15.32 -11.44
C SER A 137 -21.49 -16.04 -10.72
N ASP A 138 -21.31 -17.33 -11.04
CA ASP A 138 -20.29 -18.18 -10.43
C ASP A 138 -18.90 -17.81 -10.97
N MET A 139 -18.82 -17.56 -12.30
CA MET A 139 -17.59 -17.10 -12.96
C MET A 139 -17.09 -15.78 -12.39
N ALA A 140 -17.98 -14.88 -11.97
CA ALA A 140 -17.61 -13.65 -11.30
C ALA A 140 -16.88 -13.92 -9.98
N GLY A 141 -17.37 -14.86 -9.17
CA GLY A 141 -16.71 -15.30 -7.95
C GLY A 141 -15.36 -15.96 -8.22
N ILE A 142 -15.31 -16.87 -9.21
CA ILE A 142 -14.06 -17.54 -9.65
C ILE A 142 -13.02 -16.49 -10.07
N LEU A 143 -13.41 -15.47 -10.83
CA LEU A 143 -12.51 -14.39 -11.26
C LEU A 143 -12.02 -13.55 -10.07
N CYS A 144 -12.89 -13.27 -9.09
CA CYS A 144 -12.50 -12.52 -7.88
C CYS A 144 -11.46 -13.29 -7.06
N GLY A 145 -11.64 -14.59 -6.88
CA GLY A 145 -10.68 -15.44 -6.18
C GLY A 145 -9.38 -15.62 -6.95
N ALA A 146 -9.45 -15.92 -8.25
CA ALA A 146 -8.29 -16.03 -9.12
C ALA A 146 -7.40 -14.76 -9.12
N THR A 147 -8.01 -13.60 -8.91
CA THR A 147 -7.31 -12.31 -8.87
C THR A 147 -7.09 -11.76 -7.47
N THR A 148 -7.37 -12.58 -6.44
CA THR A 148 -7.23 -12.25 -5.01
C THR A 148 -7.88 -10.91 -4.61
N ASN A 149 -9.02 -10.58 -5.23
CA ASN A 149 -9.67 -9.27 -5.13
C ASN A 149 -10.99 -9.34 -4.35
N THR A 150 -10.90 -9.23 -3.02
CA THR A 150 -12.07 -9.24 -2.12
C THR A 150 -13.00 -8.03 -2.30
N PRO A 151 -12.54 -6.78 -2.59
CA PRO A 151 -13.45 -5.67 -2.93
C PRO A 151 -14.30 -5.95 -4.18
N ALA A 152 -13.73 -6.61 -5.18
CA ALA A 152 -14.48 -7.00 -6.37
C ALA A 152 -15.54 -8.07 -6.05
N LEU A 153 -15.24 -9.00 -5.15
CA LEU A 153 -16.24 -9.95 -4.66
C LEU A 153 -17.42 -9.24 -3.99
N GLY A 154 -17.15 -8.29 -3.08
CA GLY A 154 -18.22 -7.52 -2.44
C GLY A 154 -19.06 -6.72 -3.44
N ALA A 155 -18.44 -6.19 -4.50
CA ALA A 155 -19.16 -5.54 -5.59
C ALA A 155 -20.03 -6.54 -6.40
N ALA A 156 -19.51 -7.74 -6.64
CA ALA A 156 -20.25 -8.82 -7.31
C ALA A 156 -21.47 -9.27 -6.51
N GLN A 157 -21.27 -9.55 -5.23
CA GLN A 157 -22.35 -9.96 -4.31
C GLN A 157 -23.47 -8.91 -4.25
N GLN A 158 -23.07 -7.64 -4.13
CA GLN A 158 -24.04 -6.57 -4.09
C GLN A 158 -24.82 -6.43 -5.40
N MET A 159 -24.15 -6.58 -6.56
CA MET A 159 -24.82 -6.53 -7.85
C MET A 159 -25.80 -7.70 -8.01
N LEU A 160 -25.38 -8.92 -7.65
CA LEU A 160 -26.25 -10.11 -7.67
C LEU A 160 -27.46 -9.91 -6.74
N SER A 161 -27.26 -9.41 -5.53
CA SER A 161 -28.34 -9.09 -4.59
C SER A 161 -29.33 -8.04 -5.14
N GLN A 162 -28.85 -7.01 -5.85
CA GLN A 162 -29.73 -6.02 -6.51
C GLN A 162 -30.57 -6.65 -7.62
N MET A 163 -30.04 -7.67 -8.29
CA MET A 163 -30.74 -8.45 -9.31
C MET A 163 -31.59 -9.58 -8.73
N GLN A 164 -31.69 -9.69 -7.39
CA GLN A 164 -32.39 -10.76 -6.64
C GLN A 164 -31.86 -12.16 -6.97
N LEU A 165 -30.56 -12.27 -7.28
CA LEU A 165 -29.87 -13.51 -7.53
C LEU A 165 -29.08 -13.94 -6.30
N ASP A 166 -28.91 -15.25 -6.12
CA ASP A 166 -28.10 -15.83 -5.04
C ASP A 166 -26.61 -15.56 -5.29
N SER A 167 -25.92 -15.08 -4.27
CA SER A 167 -24.49 -14.78 -4.30
C SER A 167 -23.61 -15.88 -3.69
N ASN A 168 -24.20 -16.93 -3.11
CA ASN A 168 -23.47 -17.97 -2.40
C ASN A 168 -22.45 -18.69 -3.30
N ASN A 169 -22.83 -19.03 -4.53
CA ASN A 169 -21.92 -19.67 -5.47
C ASN A 169 -20.74 -18.75 -5.86
N ALA A 170 -20.95 -17.44 -5.98
CA ALA A 170 -19.86 -16.50 -6.23
C ALA A 170 -18.87 -16.49 -5.06
N THR A 171 -19.37 -16.54 -3.81
CA THR A 171 -18.54 -16.62 -2.61
C THR A 171 -17.75 -17.94 -2.57
N LEU A 172 -18.40 -19.06 -2.84
CA LEU A 172 -17.76 -20.38 -2.94
C LEU A 172 -16.70 -20.43 -4.04
N GLY A 173 -17.01 -19.91 -5.24
CA GLY A 173 -16.08 -19.81 -6.35
C GLY A 173 -14.84 -19.00 -6.00
N CYS A 174 -15.03 -17.89 -5.29
CA CYS A 174 -13.91 -17.09 -4.77
C CYS A 174 -13.08 -17.88 -3.75
N ALA A 175 -13.72 -18.54 -2.78
CA ALA A 175 -13.04 -19.32 -1.76
C ALA A 175 -12.18 -20.44 -2.34
N LEU A 176 -12.71 -21.16 -3.33
CA LEU A 176 -12.02 -22.29 -3.98
C LEU A 176 -10.80 -21.82 -4.81
N THR A 177 -10.90 -20.69 -5.47
CA THR A 177 -9.88 -20.23 -6.43
C THR A 177 -8.82 -19.32 -5.79
N TYR A 178 -9.12 -18.72 -4.64
CA TYR A 178 -8.24 -17.77 -3.97
C TYR A 178 -6.83 -18.33 -3.64
N PRO A 179 -6.67 -19.53 -3.08
CA PRO A 179 -5.34 -20.08 -2.79
C PRO A 179 -4.50 -20.24 -4.05
N LEU A 180 -5.12 -20.71 -5.14
CA LEU A 180 -4.45 -20.86 -6.43
C LEU A 180 -4.21 -19.51 -7.10
N GLY A 181 -5.02 -18.50 -6.83
CA GLY A 181 -4.75 -17.12 -7.21
C GLY A 181 -3.43 -16.60 -6.64
N VAL A 182 -3.14 -16.89 -5.35
CA VAL A 182 -1.87 -16.52 -4.74
C VAL A 182 -0.70 -17.30 -5.34
N VAL A 183 -0.81 -18.61 -5.37
CA VAL A 183 0.24 -19.51 -5.88
C VAL A 183 0.47 -19.31 -7.39
N GLY A 184 -0.60 -19.12 -8.15
CA GLY A 184 -0.56 -18.93 -9.60
C GLY A 184 0.25 -17.72 -10.03
N VAL A 185 0.19 -16.60 -9.29
CA VAL A 185 1.03 -15.42 -9.58
C VAL A 185 2.50 -15.74 -9.34
N ILE A 186 2.84 -16.42 -8.24
CA ILE A 186 4.23 -16.83 -7.95
C ILE A 186 4.75 -17.77 -9.02
N LEU A 187 3.97 -18.78 -9.39
CA LEU A 187 4.30 -19.69 -10.49
C LEU A 187 4.45 -18.96 -11.83
N GLY A 188 3.60 -17.95 -12.07
CA GLY A 188 3.71 -17.07 -13.23
C GLY A 188 5.03 -16.30 -13.27
N ILE A 189 5.46 -15.72 -12.14
CA ILE A 189 6.75 -15.02 -12.03
C ILE A 189 7.89 -16.00 -12.32
N ILE A 190 7.87 -17.20 -11.74
CA ILE A 190 8.88 -18.25 -11.98
C ILE A 190 8.90 -18.68 -13.45
N ALA A 191 7.73 -18.89 -14.04
CA ALA A 191 7.60 -19.29 -15.45
C ALA A 191 8.13 -18.21 -16.39
N VAL A 192 7.73 -16.95 -16.18
CA VAL A 192 8.21 -15.82 -16.99
C VAL A 192 9.72 -15.65 -16.86
N ARG A 193 10.27 -15.79 -15.64
CA ARG A 193 11.72 -15.73 -15.41
C ARG A 193 12.48 -16.79 -16.17
N LYS A 194 11.98 -18.03 -16.16
CA LYS A 194 12.67 -19.17 -16.80
C LYS A 194 12.51 -19.22 -18.32
N LEU A 195 11.33 -18.82 -18.82
CA LEU A 195 10.99 -19.02 -20.23
C LEU A 195 11.22 -17.78 -21.10
N PHE A 196 11.08 -16.57 -20.55
CA PHE A 196 11.05 -15.34 -21.32
C PHE A 196 12.11 -14.31 -20.91
N ALA A 197 12.54 -14.29 -19.62
CA ALA A 197 13.52 -13.32 -19.17
C ALA A 197 14.94 -13.72 -19.58
N ARG A 198 15.69 -12.75 -20.11
CA ARG A 198 17.11 -12.88 -20.41
C ARG A 198 17.93 -12.41 -19.22
N PRO A 199 19.20 -12.81 -19.09
CA PRO A 199 20.08 -12.30 -18.04
C PRO A 199 20.19 -10.77 -18.03
N SER A 200 20.08 -10.13 -19.19
CA SER A 200 20.06 -8.66 -19.35
C SER A 200 18.79 -7.98 -18.83
N ASP A 201 17.69 -8.71 -18.70
CA ASP A 201 16.41 -8.17 -18.28
C ASP A 201 16.26 -8.25 -16.75
N ILE A 202 17.10 -9.05 -16.08
CA ILE A 202 17.12 -9.18 -14.62
C ILE A 202 17.95 -8.02 -14.09
N PRO A 203 17.37 -7.16 -13.20
CA PRO A 203 18.15 -6.14 -12.54
C PRO A 203 19.34 -6.79 -11.87
N GLN A 204 20.55 -6.41 -12.27
CA GLN A 204 21.72 -6.78 -11.49
C GLN A 204 21.58 -6.11 -10.13
N PRO A 205 22.09 -6.70 -9.04
CA PRO A 205 22.16 -5.98 -7.80
C PRO A 205 23.02 -4.76 -8.08
N ASP A 206 22.32 -3.67 -8.43
CA ASP A 206 22.97 -2.40 -8.67
C ASP A 206 23.69 -2.04 -7.39
N ALA A 207 25.01 -2.04 -7.48
CA ALA A 207 25.82 -1.22 -6.60
C ALA A 207 25.33 0.25 -6.62
N GLU A 208 24.42 0.60 -7.54
CA GLU A 208 24.04 1.95 -7.92
C GLU A 208 22.71 2.49 -7.34
N HIS A 209 21.83 1.72 -6.70
CA HIS A 209 20.55 2.28 -6.22
C HIS A 209 20.21 2.06 -4.75
N LYS A 210 21.14 1.71 -3.90
CA LYS A 210 21.18 2.43 -2.64
C LYS A 210 21.66 3.84 -3.02
N LYS A 211 20.77 4.80 -3.15
CA LYS A 211 21.08 6.21 -2.92
C LYS A 211 21.45 6.34 -1.44
N ASN A 212 22.48 5.61 -1.05
CA ASN A 212 23.12 5.76 0.22
C ASN A 212 23.75 7.14 0.13
N ILE A 213 23.17 8.05 0.86
CA ILE A 213 23.79 9.34 1.11
C ILE A 213 25.18 9.04 1.65
N PHE A 214 26.18 9.45 0.92
CA PHE A 214 27.57 9.30 1.29
C PHE A 214 28.05 10.60 1.90
N ILE A 215 28.70 10.51 3.04
CA ILE A 215 29.22 11.66 3.77
C ILE A 215 30.73 11.63 3.65
N VAL A 216 31.28 12.73 3.18
CA VAL A 216 32.72 12.86 2.94
C VAL A 216 33.18 14.25 3.32
N GLU A 217 34.40 14.35 3.82
CA GLU A 217 35.04 15.61 4.17
C GLU A 217 36.11 15.95 3.11
N PHE A 218 36.04 17.16 2.61
CA PHE A 218 37.06 17.70 1.68
C PHE A 218 37.77 18.90 2.28
N LYS A 219 39.09 18.96 2.04
CA LYS A 219 39.88 20.17 2.28
C LYS A 219 39.89 20.99 1.00
N ILE A 220 39.43 22.24 1.09
CA ILE A 220 39.40 23.13 -0.06
C ILE A 220 40.83 23.50 -0.45
N SER A 221 41.25 23.00 -1.60
CA SER A 221 42.56 23.26 -2.18
C SER A 221 42.51 23.69 -3.65
N ASN A 222 41.38 23.51 -4.32
CA ASN A 222 41.21 23.88 -5.71
C ASN A 222 41.06 25.39 -5.87
N PRO A 223 42.01 26.09 -6.55
CA PRO A 223 41.93 27.53 -6.78
C PRO A 223 40.64 27.95 -7.52
N GLY A 224 40.05 27.06 -8.30
CA GLY A 224 38.81 27.31 -9.06
C GLY A 224 37.57 27.56 -8.21
N VAL A 225 37.56 27.14 -6.94
CA VAL A 225 36.43 27.33 -5.99
C VAL A 225 36.77 28.31 -4.86
N VAL A 226 38.05 28.61 -4.63
CA VAL A 226 38.48 29.56 -3.61
C VAL A 226 37.98 30.96 -3.95
N GLY A 227 37.37 31.66 -2.97
CA GLY A 227 36.77 32.98 -3.11
C GLY A 227 35.39 32.99 -3.77
N LYS A 228 34.87 31.84 -4.23
CA LYS A 228 33.53 31.75 -4.79
C LYS A 228 32.49 31.40 -3.72
N SER A 229 31.26 31.87 -3.94
CA SER A 229 30.12 31.45 -3.09
C SER A 229 29.72 30.01 -3.37
N ILE A 230 29.16 29.35 -2.37
CA ILE A 230 28.62 27.98 -2.53
C ILE A 230 27.56 27.94 -3.65
N ARG A 231 26.77 29.00 -3.82
CA ARG A 231 25.82 29.17 -4.91
C ARG A 231 26.49 29.09 -6.27
N ASP A 232 27.60 29.84 -6.45
CA ASP A 232 28.31 29.86 -7.72
C ASP A 232 28.95 28.50 -8.01
N VAL A 233 29.56 27.86 -7.00
CA VAL A 233 30.13 26.52 -7.15
C VAL A 233 29.06 25.50 -7.52
N ALA A 234 27.89 25.57 -6.89
CA ALA A 234 26.76 24.66 -7.22
C ALA A 234 26.17 24.92 -8.62
N ALA A 235 26.19 26.18 -9.09
CA ALA A 235 25.70 26.52 -10.42
C ALA A 235 26.62 26.01 -11.55
N TYR A 236 27.94 25.96 -11.30
CA TYR A 236 28.91 25.41 -12.26
C TYR A 236 29.03 23.87 -12.22
N SER A 237 28.63 23.28 -11.09
CA SER A 237 28.70 21.83 -10.92
C SER A 237 27.42 21.17 -11.44
N HIS A 238 27.56 20.13 -12.25
CA HIS A 238 26.43 19.26 -12.67
C HIS A 238 26.13 18.18 -11.62
N HIS A 239 26.85 18.16 -10.48
CA HIS A 239 26.72 17.16 -9.44
C HIS A 239 25.88 17.67 -8.29
N HIS A 240 25.09 16.77 -7.67
CA HIS A 240 24.24 17.09 -6.55
C HIS A 240 24.97 16.89 -5.23
N PHE A 241 25.18 17.96 -4.48
CA PHE A 241 25.80 17.92 -3.17
C PHE A 241 25.18 18.93 -2.20
N VAL A 242 25.34 18.67 -0.91
CA VAL A 242 24.96 19.59 0.17
C VAL A 242 26.14 19.73 1.12
N ILE A 243 26.67 20.95 1.29
CA ILE A 243 27.68 21.24 2.31
C ILE A 243 26.95 21.39 3.65
N SER A 244 27.16 20.43 4.55
CA SER A 244 26.47 20.39 5.85
C SER A 244 27.18 21.26 6.88
N ARG A 245 28.49 21.25 6.89
CA ARG A 245 29.35 21.98 7.85
C ARG A 245 30.58 22.54 7.15
N LEU A 246 31.08 23.67 7.69
CA LEU A 246 32.32 24.31 7.27
C LEU A 246 33.15 24.62 8.50
N TRP A 247 34.37 24.09 8.54
CA TRP A 247 35.36 24.38 9.55
C TRP A 247 36.35 25.39 9.00
N ARG A 248 36.49 26.53 9.70
CA ARG A 248 37.44 27.59 9.37
C ARG A 248 38.07 28.11 10.66
N ALA A 249 39.38 28.10 10.73
CA ALA A 249 40.12 28.60 11.90
C ALA A 249 39.68 28.00 13.25
N GLY A 250 39.33 26.72 13.27
CA GLY A 250 38.89 26.01 14.49
C GLY A 250 37.42 26.23 14.88
N GLN A 251 36.67 27.01 14.10
CA GLN A 251 35.24 27.20 14.33
C GLN A 251 34.40 26.46 13.29
N VAL A 252 33.30 25.87 13.75
CA VAL A 252 32.33 25.20 12.90
C VAL A 252 31.16 26.14 12.63
N SER A 253 30.73 26.19 11.38
CA SER A 253 29.56 26.97 10.97
C SER A 253 28.72 26.19 9.97
N ILE A 254 27.41 26.51 9.92
CA ILE A 254 26.53 26.04 8.85
C ILE A 254 26.62 27.04 7.71
N PRO A 255 27.22 26.67 6.57
CA PRO A 255 27.35 27.59 5.48
C PRO A 255 26.02 27.86 4.79
N THR A 256 25.79 29.12 4.40
CA THR A 256 24.67 29.53 3.55
C THR A 256 25.06 29.44 2.08
N SER A 257 24.10 29.63 1.17
CA SER A 257 24.39 29.72 -0.28
C SER A 257 25.35 30.82 -0.66
N ASP A 258 25.43 31.89 0.15
CA ASP A 258 26.25 33.07 -0.07
C ASP A 258 27.61 32.99 0.66
N SER A 259 27.84 31.93 1.46
CA SER A 259 29.13 31.71 2.11
C SER A 259 30.19 31.44 1.06
N THR A 260 31.33 32.13 1.20
CA THR A 260 32.52 31.98 0.34
C THR A 260 33.42 30.90 0.89
N LEU A 261 33.99 30.08 0.00
CA LEU A 261 34.97 29.05 0.33
C LEU A 261 36.38 29.64 0.30
N GLU A 262 37.20 29.35 1.31
CA GLU A 262 38.59 29.80 1.40
C GLU A 262 39.55 28.60 1.33
N SER A 263 40.80 28.87 0.92
CA SER A 263 41.83 27.84 0.88
C SER A 263 42.11 27.30 2.28
N GLY A 264 42.07 25.98 2.45
CA GLY A 264 42.28 25.30 3.72
C GLY A 264 41.00 25.05 4.54
N ASP A 265 39.85 25.57 4.11
CA ASP A 265 38.57 25.21 4.72
C ASP A 265 38.36 23.70 4.66
N LEU A 266 37.77 23.13 5.73
CA LEU A 266 37.26 21.74 5.70
C LEU A 266 35.75 21.79 5.55
N VAL A 267 35.23 21.08 4.57
CA VAL A 267 33.79 21.03 4.28
C VAL A 267 33.26 19.61 4.38
N LEU A 268 32.21 19.42 5.19
CA LEU A 268 31.49 18.15 5.25
C LEU A 268 30.41 18.16 4.18
N VAL A 269 30.58 17.29 3.19
CA VAL A 269 29.73 17.21 2.01
C VAL A 269 28.89 15.94 2.07
N ILE A 270 27.61 16.10 1.80
CA ILE A 270 26.64 15.01 1.66
C ILE A 270 26.28 14.91 0.18
N THR A 271 26.52 13.75 -0.41
CA THR A 271 26.37 13.50 -1.85
C THR A 271 25.99 12.05 -2.14
N SER A 272 25.92 11.67 -3.40
CA SER A 272 25.85 10.27 -3.82
C SER A 272 27.25 9.64 -3.86
N PRO A 273 27.39 8.31 -3.68
CA PRO A 273 28.70 7.65 -3.83
C PRO A 273 29.36 7.90 -5.19
N ASP A 274 28.56 8.03 -6.25
CA ASP A 274 29.01 8.19 -7.62
C ASP A 274 29.63 9.58 -7.88
N ASP A 275 29.17 10.59 -7.14
CA ASP A 275 29.64 11.96 -7.30
C ASP A 275 30.93 12.26 -6.50
N VAL A 276 31.35 11.35 -5.60
CA VAL A 276 32.49 11.59 -4.69
C VAL A 276 33.78 11.93 -5.43
N GLN A 277 34.11 11.17 -6.49
CA GLN A 277 35.34 11.40 -7.27
C GLN A 277 35.31 12.74 -8.00
N ALA A 278 34.16 13.11 -8.55
CA ALA A 278 33.99 14.40 -9.23
C ALA A 278 34.07 15.56 -8.25
N LEU A 279 33.53 15.40 -7.04
CA LEU A 279 33.60 16.42 -5.98
C LEU A 279 34.99 16.52 -5.36
N GLU A 280 35.78 15.45 -5.37
CA GLU A 280 37.19 15.48 -4.99
C GLU A 280 38.00 16.35 -5.97
N LEU A 281 37.74 16.22 -7.26
CA LEU A 281 38.32 17.11 -8.27
C LEU A 281 37.86 18.56 -8.14
N LEU A 282 36.61 18.77 -7.71
CA LEU A 282 36.00 20.10 -7.56
C LEU A 282 36.51 20.82 -6.32
N PHE A 283 36.54 20.16 -5.15
CA PHE A 283 36.87 20.79 -3.87
C PHE A 283 38.35 20.65 -3.50
N GLY A 284 38.95 19.53 -3.77
CA GLY A 284 40.34 19.23 -3.43
C GLY A 284 40.46 17.89 -2.67
N GLU A 285 41.47 17.81 -1.80
CA GLU A 285 41.87 16.58 -1.13
C GLU A 285 40.77 16.03 -0.19
N ARG A 286 40.49 14.73 -0.31
CA ARG A 286 39.57 14.02 0.58
C ARG A 286 40.24 13.71 1.92
N VAL A 287 39.57 14.05 3.03
CA VAL A 287 40.02 13.70 4.37
C VAL A 287 39.69 12.21 4.63
N GLN A 288 40.67 11.43 5.16
CA GLN A 288 40.55 9.99 5.38
C GLN A 288 39.75 9.65 6.65
N LYS A 289 38.65 10.32 6.94
CA LYS A 289 37.77 9.98 8.04
C LYS A 289 36.51 9.32 7.51
N ASP A 290 36.22 8.09 7.99
CA ASP A 290 34.97 7.45 7.61
C ASP A 290 33.82 7.98 8.47
N TRP A 291 33.00 8.82 7.85
CA TRP A 291 31.81 9.43 8.46
C TRP A 291 30.54 8.58 8.25
N ASN A 292 30.65 7.43 7.58
CA ASN A 292 29.50 6.59 7.22
C ASN A 292 29.25 5.45 8.22
N THR A 293 30.05 5.36 9.29
CA THR A 293 29.87 4.37 10.36
C THR A 293 28.64 4.69 11.19
N HIS A 294 27.91 3.67 11.60
CA HIS A 294 26.64 3.80 12.37
C HIS A 294 26.86 4.36 13.78
N ASP A 295 28.08 4.31 14.32
CA ASP A 295 28.40 4.64 15.71
C ASP A 295 28.95 6.08 15.90
N ILE A 296 28.90 6.93 14.88
CA ILE A 296 29.36 8.32 15.02
C ILE A 296 28.30 9.16 15.72
N ASP A 297 28.60 9.61 16.95
CA ASP A 297 27.82 10.64 17.64
C ASP A 297 28.17 12.03 17.08
N TRP A 298 27.32 12.51 16.19
CA TRP A 298 27.45 13.82 15.55
C TRP A 298 27.33 14.98 16.53
N ASN A 299 26.64 14.79 17.67
CA ASN A 299 26.49 15.82 18.70
C ASN A 299 27.75 15.94 19.57
N ALA A 300 28.43 14.81 19.81
CA ALA A 300 29.68 14.83 20.57
C ALA A 300 30.86 15.41 19.78
N LEU A 301 30.81 15.27 18.44
CA LEU A 301 31.87 15.80 17.55
C LEU A 301 31.78 17.32 17.34
N ASP A 302 30.61 17.91 17.61
CA ASP A 302 30.32 19.30 17.30
C ASP A 302 29.52 19.94 18.43
N SER A 303 30.21 20.39 19.48
CA SER A 303 29.63 20.96 20.68
C SER A 303 28.78 22.23 20.48
N GLN A 304 28.87 22.87 19.31
CA GLN A 304 28.14 24.10 18.97
C GLN A 304 26.84 23.85 18.22
N LEU A 305 26.74 22.72 17.52
CA LEU A 305 25.59 22.39 16.67
C LEU A 305 24.97 21.04 17.08
N ILE A 306 23.66 21.02 17.23
CA ILE A 306 22.93 19.78 17.46
C ILE A 306 22.27 19.28 16.18
N SER A 307 22.14 17.95 16.07
CA SER A 307 21.38 17.30 15.02
C SER A 307 20.10 16.73 15.61
N ARG A 308 18.95 17.05 15.00
CA ARG A 308 17.65 16.55 15.43
C ARG A 308 16.83 16.09 14.24
N SER A 309 16.08 15.00 14.43
CA SER A 309 15.09 14.54 13.46
C SER A 309 13.76 15.25 13.72
N ILE A 310 13.23 15.95 12.71
CA ILE A 310 11.97 16.68 12.77
C ILE A 310 11.01 16.07 11.76
N ILE A 311 9.81 15.70 12.22
CA ILE A 311 8.79 15.12 11.35
C ILE A 311 7.89 16.24 10.83
N VAL A 312 7.64 16.25 9.53
CA VAL A 312 6.68 17.15 8.89
C VAL A 312 5.28 16.74 9.28
N THR A 313 4.65 17.54 10.15
CA THR A 313 3.31 17.24 10.66
C THR A 313 2.30 18.32 10.29
N ARG A 314 2.73 19.47 9.76
CA ARG A 314 1.83 20.53 9.32
C ARG A 314 1.34 20.31 7.89
N PRO A 315 0.01 20.28 7.67
CA PRO A 315 -0.58 20.09 6.32
C PRO A 315 -0.17 21.15 5.30
N GLU A 316 0.13 22.38 5.76
CA GLU A 316 0.51 23.51 4.89
C GLU A 316 1.88 23.31 4.23
N ILE A 317 2.70 22.42 4.78
CA ILE A 317 4.04 22.08 4.26
C ILE A 317 3.95 21.00 3.19
N ASN A 318 2.87 20.21 3.18
CA ASN A 318 2.69 19.14 2.22
C ASN A 318 2.68 19.68 0.77
N GLY A 319 3.53 19.13 -0.08
CA GLY A 319 3.64 19.55 -1.48
C GLY A 319 4.47 20.81 -1.72
N ARG A 320 5.08 21.41 -0.68
CA ARG A 320 5.99 22.55 -0.84
C ARG A 320 7.42 22.10 -1.14
N LYS A 321 8.10 22.83 -2.03
CA LYS A 321 9.53 22.64 -2.26
C LYS A 321 10.34 23.08 -1.04
N LEU A 322 11.39 22.34 -0.70
CA LEU A 322 12.28 22.67 0.41
C LEU A 322 12.86 24.08 0.30
N SER A 323 13.24 24.50 -0.91
CA SER A 323 13.76 25.85 -1.19
C SER A 323 12.74 26.96 -0.88
N SER A 324 11.44 26.71 -1.04
CA SER A 324 10.39 27.71 -0.79
C SER A 324 10.24 28.06 0.68
N LEU A 325 10.66 27.19 1.58
CA LEU A 325 10.59 27.43 3.03
C LEU A 325 11.75 28.28 3.56
N ARG A 326 12.82 28.46 2.78
CA ARG A 326 14.02 29.28 3.10
C ARG A 326 14.59 29.04 4.51
N LEU A 327 14.41 27.82 5.06
CA LEU A 327 14.75 27.48 6.45
C LEU A 327 16.22 27.73 6.76
N ARG A 328 17.12 27.46 5.79
CA ARG A 328 18.55 27.71 5.92
C ARG A 328 18.87 29.19 6.12
N ASN A 329 18.23 30.05 5.35
CA ASN A 329 18.52 31.50 5.39
C ASN A 329 17.83 32.20 6.56
N LEU A 330 16.65 31.70 6.99
CA LEU A 330 15.89 32.32 8.07
C LEU A 330 16.34 31.89 9.46
N TYR A 331 16.78 30.62 9.60
CA TYR A 331 17.10 30.03 10.90
C TYR A 331 18.56 29.60 11.04
N GLY A 332 19.40 29.73 9.99
CA GLY A 332 20.78 29.26 10.05
C GLY A 332 20.92 27.74 10.24
N ILE A 333 19.92 26.99 9.81
CA ILE A 333 19.94 25.53 9.93
C ILE A 333 20.27 24.87 8.59
N ASN A 334 20.75 23.65 8.66
CA ASN A 334 20.91 22.81 7.48
C ASN A 334 20.04 21.56 7.57
N ILE A 335 19.41 21.19 6.45
CA ILE A 335 18.70 19.94 6.31
C ILE A 335 19.57 19.02 5.45
N SER A 336 20.06 17.96 6.07
CA SER A 336 21.04 17.08 5.42
C SER A 336 20.37 15.92 4.69
N ARG A 337 19.29 15.39 5.24
CA ARG A 337 18.60 14.20 4.73
C ARG A 337 17.11 14.32 4.99
N VAL A 338 16.35 13.61 4.15
CA VAL A 338 14.91 13.41 4.34
C VAL A 338 14.65 11.91 4.29
N HIS A 339 14.05 11.38 5.34
CA HIS A 339 13.60 10.00 5.39
C HIS A 339 12.11 9.95 5.03
N ARG A 340 11.77 9.22 3.98
CA ARG A 340 10.40 9.02 3.51
C ARG A 340 10.12 7.54 3.32
N SER A 341 9.19 6.98 4.11
CA SER A 341 8.77 5.58 3.96
C SER A 341 9.93 4.57 3.89
N GLY A 342 10.96 4.77 4.72
CA GLY A 342 12.14 3.88 4.77
C GLY A 342 13.26 4.21 3.77
N VAL A 343 13.06 5.18 2.88
CA VAL A 343 14.07 5.61 1.90
C VAL A 343 14.74 6.90 2.37
N GLN A 344 16.05 6.99 2.25
CA GLN A 344 16.81 8.22 2.49
C GLN A 344 16.92 9.03 1.18
N LEU A 345 16.48 10.27 1.24
CA LEU A 345 16.54 11.22 0.14
C LEU A 345 17.54 12.34 0.45
N LEU A 346 18.27 12.79 -0.55
CA LEU A 346 19.10 13.99 -0.43
C LEU A 346 18.20 15.23 -0.34
N ALA A 347 18.46 16.11 0.61
CA ALA A 347 17.69 17.33 0.82
C ALA A 347 18.03 18.41 -0.22
N THR A 348 17.71 18.16 -1.49
CA THR A 348 17.93 19.13 -2.56
C THR A 348 16.90 20.27 -2.50
N PRO A 349 17.22 21.47 -3.03
CA PRO A 349 16.31 22.61 -3.03
C PRO A 349 14.95 22.32 -3.69
N ASP A 350 14.93 21.46 -4.72
CA ASP A 350 13.73 21.10 -5.48
C ASP A 350 12.93 19.94 -4.86
N LEU A 351 13.44 19.33 -3.79
CA LEU A 351 12.73 18.26 -3.12
C LEU A 351 11.39 18.77 -2.57
N THR A 352 10.32 18.11 -2.97
CA THR A 352 8.97 18.42 -2.48
C THR A 352 8.72 17.64 -1.20
N LEU A 353 8.45 18.34 -0.10
CA LEU A 353 8.17 17.75 1.20
C LEU A 353 6.77 17.13 1.25
N GLN A 354 6.65 16.06 2.00
CA GLN A 354 5.39 15.37 2.26
C GLN A 354 5.16 15.22 3.76
N LEU A 355 3.88 15.13 4.15
CA LEU A 355 3.53 14.77 5.52
C LEU A 355 4.14 13.42 5.89
N GLY A 356 4.71 13.34 7.10
CA GLY A 356 5.41 12.16 7.56
C GLY A 356 6.88 12.07 7.14
N ASP A 357 7.38 13.00 6.31
CA ASP A 357 8.81 13.10 6.05
C ASP A 357 9.56 13.41 7.35
N SER A 358 10.60 12.67 7.63
CA SER A 358 11.50 12.93 8.76
C SER A 358 12.77 13.61 8.25
N LEU A 359 12.94 14.88 8.62
CA LEU A 359 14.05 15.71 8.20
C LEU A 359 15.16 15.68 9.26
N THR A 360 16.39 15.33 8.86
CA THR A 360 17.56 15.50 9.72
C THR A 360 18.04 16.94 9.62
N VAL A 361 17.76 17.71 10.67
CA VAL A 361 18.07 19.14 10.78
C VAL A 361 19.27 19.33 11.69
N VAL A 362 20.25 20.13 11.23
CA VAL A 362 21.47 20.48 11.98
C VAL A 362 21.48 21.99 12.20
N GLY A 363 21.68 22.41 13.43
CA GLY A 363 21.68 23.83 13.79
C GLY A 363 21.81 24.08 15.28
N GLU A 364 21.77 25.33 15.69
CA GLU A 364 21.68 25.71 17.10
C GLU A 364 20.32 25.27 17.67
N ALA A 365 20.27 24.95 18.97
CA ALA A 365 19.08 24.43 19.64
C ALA A 365 17.85 25.35 19.46
N GLN A 366 18.02 26.66 19.64
CA GLN A 366 16.94 27.64 19.47
C GLN A 366 16.44 27.75 18.02
N ALA A 367 17.35 27.65 17.05
CA ALA A 367 17.02 27.67 15.63
C ALA A 367 16.19 26.42 15.25
N ILE A 368 16.56 25.27 15.78
CA ILE A 368 15.83 24.01 15.55
C ILE A 368 14.42 24.07 16.13
N GLU A 369 14.24 24.65 17.33
CA GLU A 369 12.89 24.85 17.91
C GLU A 369 12.01 25.77 17.04
N GLY A 370 12.62 26.79 16.40
CA GLY A 370 11.93 27.63 15.43
C GLY A 370 11.45 26.85 14.21
N VAL A 371 12.28 25.96 13.71
CA VAL A 371 11.96 25.08 12.57
C VAL A 371 10.92 24.03 12.95
N GLU A 372 10.98 23.49 14.15
CA GLU A 372 9.95 22.57 14.67
C GLU A 372 8.56 23.23 14.66
N LYS A 373 8.45 24.50 15.02
CA LYS A 373 7.19 25.25 14.95
C LYS A 373 6.65 25.40 13.53
N ILE A 374 7.54 25.48 12.53
CA ILE A 374 7.13 25.59 11.12
C ILE A 374 6.75 24.23 10.55
N LEU A 375 7.56 23.21 10.77
CA LEU A 375 7.35 21.87 10.22
C LEU A 375 6.31 21.06 11.00
N GLY A 376 6.12 21.43 12.29
CA GLY A 376 5.13 20.83 13.19
C GLY A 376 5.76 19.98 14.27
N ASN A 377 6.54 18.98 13.96
CA ASN A 377 7.20 17.99 14.86
C ASN A 377 6.30 17.48 16.02
N ALA A 378 5.00 17.63 15.91
CA ALA A 378 4.02 17.27 16.90
C ALA A 378 3.64 15.81 16.72
N VAL A 379 4.55 14.89 17.09
CA VAL A 379 4.29 13.44 17.07
C VAL A 379 3.02 13.14 17.85
N LYS A 380 2.76 13.83 18.96
CA LYS A 380 1.52 13.71 19.73
C LYS A 380 0.25 14.14 18.99
N GLN A 381 0.31 15.10 18.06
CA GLN A 381 -0.85 15.45 17.21
C GLN A 381 -1.13 14.39 16.14
N LEU A 382 -0.13 13.58 15.82
CA LEU A 382 -0.27 12.44 14.93
C LEU A 382 -0.82 11.19 15.65
N ASP A 383 -0.76 11.17 16.99
CA ASP A 383 -1.20 10.04 17.81
C ASP A 383 -2.72 10.04 18.04
N GLU A 384 -3.41 11.19 17.89
CA GLU A 384 -4.86 11.27 18.01
C GLU A 384 -5.55 11.13 16.63
N PRO A 385 -6.14 9.97 16.31
CA PRO A 385 -6.82 9.78 15.04
C PRO A 385 -8.12 10.63 15.01
N ASN A 386 -8.24 11.50 14.03
CA ASN A 386 -9.48 12.24 13.80
C ASN A 386 -10.49 11.33 13.05
N LEU A 387 -11.51 10.85 13.75
CA LEU A 387 -12.53 9.97 13.18
C LEU A 387 -13.62 10.72 12.40
N ILE A 388 -13.75 12.05 12.58
CA ILE A 388 -14.78 12.85 11.88
C ILE A 388 -14.66 12.71 10.35
N PRO A 389 -13.48 12.90 9.73
CA PRO A 389 -13.31 12.70 8.30
C PRO A 389 -13.64 11.28 7.83
N VAL A 390 -13.36 10.28 8.69
CA VAL A 390 -13.67 8.87 8.36
C VAL A 390 -15.18 8.69 8.25
N PHE A 391 -15.94 9.11 9.25
CA PHE A 391 -17.41 8.97 9.22
C PHE A 391 -18.06 9.83 8.14
N ILE A 392 -17.60 11.07 7.92
CA ILE A 392 -18.08 11.90 6.80
C ILE A 392 -17.80 11.19 5.47
N GLY A 393 -16.60 10.64 5.30
CA GLY A 393 -16.23 9.95 4.09
C GLY A 393 -17.04 8.67 3.85
N LEU A 394 -17.29 7.88 4.89
CA LEU A 394 -18.17 6.72 4.83
C LEU A 394 -19.59 7.12 4.42
N LEU A 395 -20.16 8.15 5.08
CA LEU A 395 -21.50 8.66 4.77
C LEU A 395 -21.60 9.11 3.31
N LEU A 396 -20.70 9.99 2.88
CA LEU A 396 -20.70 10.50 1.51
C LEU A 396 -20.41 9.39 0.49
N GLY A 397 -19.55 8.42 0.84
CA GLY A 397 -19.27 7.23 0.01
C GLY A 397 -20.50 6.37 -0.20
N LEU A 398 -21.27 6.13 0.87
CA LEU A 398 -22.52 5.38 0.79
C LEU A 398 -23.60 6.15 0.01
N LEU A 399 -23.69 7.47 0.19
CA LEU A 399 -24.58 8.31 -0.60
C LEU A 399 -24.23 8.23 -2.09
N LEU A 400 -22.94 8.40 -2.44
CA LEU A 400 -22.45 8.27 -3.81
C LEU A 400 -22.73 6.86 -4.38
N GLY A 401 -22.50 5.84 -3.57
CA GLY A 401 -22.75 4.43 -3.94
C GLY A 401 -24.23 4.12 -4.18
N SER A 402 -25.14 4.87 -3.55
CA SER A 402 -26.58 4.69 -3.65
C SER A 402 -27.23 5.41 -4.82
N ILE A 403 -26.49 6.31 -5.51
CA ILE A 403 -27.03 7.06 -6.66
C ILE A 403 -27.35 6.07 -7.79
N PRO A 404 -28.62 6.03 -8.27
CA PRO A 404 -28.98 5.19 -9.40
C PRO A 404 -28.58 5.86 -10.72
N PHE A 405 -27.79 5.18 -11.54
CA PHE A 405 -27.44 5.62 -12.89
C PHE A 405 -28.29 4.85 -13.91
N ALA A 406 -29.03 5.55 -14.74
CA ALA A 406 -29.74 4.93 -15.86
C ALA A 406 -28.74 4.71 -17.00
N VAL A 407 -28.53 3.45 -17.37
CA VAL A 407 -27.68 3.08 -18.50
C VAL A 407 -28.58 2.65 -19.67
N PRO A 408 -28.46 3.25 -20.85
CA PRO A 408 -29.26 2.87 -22.02
C PRO A 408 -29.07 1.37 -22.35
N GLY A 409 -30.18 0.66 -22.47
CA GLY A 409 -30.19 -0.79 -22.77
C GLY A 409 -30.26 -1.69 -21.54
N ILE A 410 -30.27 -1.14 -20.32
CA ILE A 410 -30.40 -1.91 -19.08
C ILE A 410 -31.68 -1.50 -18.37
N SER A 411 -32.51 -2.49 -18.03
CA SER A 411 -33.83 -2.27 -17.42
C SER A 411 -33.76 -1.81 -15.96
N LEU A 412 -32.65 -2.07 -15.25
CA LEU A 412 -32.45 -1.71 -13.85
C LEU A 412 -31.42 -0.59 -13.71
N PRO A 413 -31.67 0.41 -12.85
CA PRO A 413 -30.69 1.44 -12.59
C PRO A 413 -29.44 0.88 -11.88
N VAL A 414 -28.28 1.15 -12.44
CA VAL A 414 -26.98 0.72 -11.91
C VAL A 414 -26.56 1.60 -10.75
N LYS A 415 -26.09 0.99 -9.66
CA LYS A 415 -25.55 1.71 -8.50
C LYS A 415 -24.10 1.27 -8.28
N LEU A 416 -23.22 2.21 -7.89
CA LEU A 416 -21.83 1.88 -7.52
C LEU A 416 -21.74 1.00 -6.27
N GLY A 417 -22.73 1.07 -5.42
CA GLY A 417 -22.93 0.19 -4.29
C GLY A 417 -22.04 0.42 -3.08
N LEU A 418 -22.07 -0.55 -2.14
CA LEU A 418 -21.33 -0.50 -0.87
C LEU A 418 -19.81 -0.56 -1.05
N ALA A 419 -19.31 -1.07 -2.17
CA ALA A 419 -17.89 -1.13 -2.46
C ALA A 419 -17.44 0.04 -3.36
N GLY A 420 -18.16 0.34 -4.44
CA GLY A 420 -17.75 1.32 -5.44
C GLY A 420 -17.79 2.76 -4.96
N GLY A 421 -18.86 3.16 -4.27
CA GLY A 421 -18.99 4.52 -3.74
C GLY A 421 -17.90 4.88 -2.72
N PRO A 422 -17.74 4.09 -1.65
CA PRO A 422 -16.72 4.35 -0.62
C PRO A 422 -15.28 4.32 -1.14
N ILE A 423 -14.92 3.43 -2.08
CA ILE A 423 -13.56 3.41 -2.62
C ILE A 423 -13.26 4.67 -3.43
N ILE A 424 -14.19 5.12 -4.27
CA ILE A 424 -14.03 6.36 -5.05
C ILE A 424 -13.85 7.55 -4.12
N LEU A 425 -14.73 7.67 -3.13
CA LEU A 425 -14.65 8.80 -2.21
C LEU A 425 -13.39 8.72 -1.33
N GLY A 426 -12.98 7.53 -0.89
CA GLY A 426 -11.73 7.31 -0.19
C GLY A 426 -10.52 7.78 -1.01
N ILE A 427 -10.46 7.45 -2.31
CA ILE A 427 -9.42 7.92 -3.23
C ILE A 427 -9.44 9.45 -3.37
N LEU A 428 -10.62 10.05 -3.56
CA LEU A 428 -10.77 11.50 -3.70
C LEU A 428 -10.35 12.25 -2.43
N ILE A 429 -10.83 11.79 -1.27
CA ILE A 429 -10.50 12.39 0.02
C ILE A 429 -9.00 12.18 0.33
N GLY A 430 -8.46 10.99 0.10
CA GLY A 430 -7.03 10.70 0.28
C GLY A 430 -6.13 11.59 -0.58
N THR A 431 -6.59 11.96 -1.78
CA THR A 431 -5.83 12.80 -2.73
C THR A 431 -6.02 14.29 -2.48
N PHE A 432 -7.27 14.73 -2.34
CA PHE A 432 -7.64 16.15 -2.33
C PHE A 432 -8.00 16.68 -0.93
N GLY A 433 -8.26 15.80 0.04
CA GLY A 433 -8.61 16.17 1.41
C GLY A 433 -7.65 17.18 2.04
N PRO A 434 -6.31 17.00 1.92
CA PRO A 434 -5.34 17.97 2.43
C PRO A 434 -5.48 19.38 1.83
N ARG A 435 -5.97 19.50 0.57
CA ARG A 435 -6.15 20.80 -0.10
C ARG A 435 -7.37 21.56 0.36
N ILE A 436 -8.39 20.86 0.85
CA ILE A 436 -9.65 21.45 1.33
C ILE A 436 -9.73 21.50 2.86
N HIS A 437 -8.55 21.43 3.52
CA HIS A 437 -8.40 21.45 4.99
C HIS A 437 -9.21 20.37 5.74
N ILE A 438 -9.72 19.37 5.04
CA ILE A 438 -10.18 18.15 5.69
C ILE A 438 -8.91 17.42 6.12
N VAL A 439 -8.59 17.52 7.40
CA VAL A 439 -7.45 16.82 8.01
C VAL A 439 -7.75 15.33 7.99
N THR A 440 -7.46 14.69 6.86
CA THR A 440 -7.57 13.22 6.69
C THR A 440 -6.36 12.50 7.28
N TYR A 441 -5.63 13.15 8.16
CA TYR A 441 -4.50 12.53 8.83
C TYR A 441 -5.01 11.51 9.85
N THR A 442 -5.36 10.35 9.36
CA THR A 442 -5.24 9.12 10.12
C THR A 442 -3.79 8.70 10.03
N THR A 443 -3.12 8.43 11.14
CA THR A 443 -1.79 7.83 11.12
C THR A 443 -1.84 6.62 10.19
N LEU A 444 -0.78 6.36 9.46
CA LEU A 444 -0.71 5.15 8.61
C LEU A 444 -1.14 3.91 9.39
N SER A 445 -0.75 3.82 10.67
CA SER A 445 -1.13 2.74 11.59
C SER A 445 -2.65 2.69 11.84
N ALA A 446 -3.31 3.82 12.06
CA ALA A 446 -4.75 3.87 12.28
C ALA A 446 -5.53 3.47 11.02
N ASN A 447 -5.09 3.91 9.82
CA ASN A 447 -5.73 3.52 8.57
C ASN A 447 -5.52 2.03 8.27
N LEU A 448 -4.32 1.49 8.53
CA LEU A 448 -4.05 0.06 8.41
C LEU A 448 -4.88 -0.76 9.40
N MET A 449 -5.09 -0.25 10.64
CA MET A 449 -5.94 -0.89 11.63
C MET A 449 -7.41 -0.91 11.19
N LEU A 450 -7.96 0.22 10.70
CA LEU A 450 -9.33 0.29 10.17
C LEU A 450 -9.51 -0.66 8.99
N ARG A 451 -8.55 -0.69 8.08
CA ARG A 451 -8.54 -1.62 6.94
C ARG A 451 -8.52 -3.07 7.39
N ALA A 452 -7.64 -3.43 8.34
CA ALA A 452 -7.52 -4.79 8.84
C ALA A 452 -8.77 -5.22 9.60
N LEU A 453 -9.35 -4.35 10.43
CA LEU A 453 -10.59 -4.60 11.16
C LEU A 453 -11.76 -4.84 10.19
N GLY A 454 -11.97 -3.92 9.24
CA GLY A 454 -13.03 -4.06 8.23
C GLY A 454 -12.87 -5.33 7.40
N LEU A 455 -11.65 -5.60 6.92
CA LEU A 455 -11.36 -6.80 6.14
C LEU A 455 -11.57 -8.09 6.94
N SER A 456 -11.11 -8.16 8.20
CA SER A 456 -11.28 -9.37 9.02
C SER A 456 -12.74 -9.63 9.31
N LEU A 457 -13.53 -8.59 9.64
CA LEU A 457 -14.96 -8.72 9.88
C LEU A 457 -15.69 -9.20 8.62
N TYR A 458 -15.43 -8.59 7.47
CA TYR A 458 -15.99 -8.97 6.18
C TYR A 458 -15.65 -10.42 5.82
N LEU A 459 -14.38 -10.83 5.94
CA LEU A 459 -13.94 -12.18 5.60
C LEU A 459 -14.45 -13.24 6.58
N ALA A 460 -14.63 -12.89 7.87
CA ALA A 460 -15.22 -13.79 8.85
C ALA A 460 -16.66 -14.11 8.50
N CYS A 461 -17.46 -13.11 8.13
CA CYS A 461 -18.85 -13.27 7.73
C CYS A 461 -18.96 -14.11 6.45
N LEU A 462 -18.21 -13.76 5.41
CA LEU A 462 -18.17 -14.51 4.16
C LEU A 462 -17.77 -15.97 4.35
N GLY A 463 -16.73 -16.19 5.18
CA GLY A 463 -16.26 -17.55 5.45
C GLY A 463 -17.31 -18.38 6.16
N LEU A 464 -17.98 -17.80 7.15
CA LEU A 464 -19.00 -18.47 7.93
C LEU A 464 -20.19 -18.89 7.05
N GLU A 465 -20.63 -18.01 6.15
CA GLU A 465 -21.71 -18.27 5.20
C GLU A 465 -21.33 -19.35 4.17
N ALA A 466 -20.15 -19.22 3.57
CA ALA A 466 -19.64 -20.18 2.58
C ALA A 466 -19.39 -21.58 3.19
N GLY A 467 -19.06 -21.65 4.49
CA GLY A 467 -18.60 -22.87 5.15
C GLY A 467 -19.59 -24.01 5.11
N ALA A 468 -20.90 -23.73 5.17
CA ALA A 468 -21.94 -24.73 5.16
C ALA A 468 -21.92 -25.64 3.90
N HIS A 469 -21.52 -25.09 2.76
CA HIS A 469 -21.53 -25.78 1.47
C HIS A 469 -20.14 -26.02 0.87
N PHE A 470 -19.07 -25.56 1.53
CA PHE A 470 -17.73 -25.54 0.96
C PHE A 470 -17.17 -26.92 0.63
N VAL A 471 -17.23 -27.86 1.60
CA VAL A 471 -16.68 -29.22 1.41
C VAL A 471 -17.50 -29.99 0.38
N GLU A 472 -18.83 -29.84 0.40
CA GLU A 472 -19.69 -30.43 -0.59
C GLU A 472 -19.37 -29.95 -2.01
N THR A 473 -19.14 -28.66 -2.16
CA THR A 473 -18.78 -28.04 -3.46
C THR A 473 -17.43 -28.53 -3.97
N ILE A 474 -16.41 -28.65 -3.10
CA ILE A 474 -15.09 -29.19 -3.51
C ILE A 474 -15.22 -30.62 -4.02
N MET A 475 -16.04 -31.43 -3.38
CA MET A 475 -16.18 -32.84 -3.73
C MET A 475 -16.97 -33.07 -5.02
N ARG A 476 -17.64 -32.05 -5.53
CA ARG A 476 -18.35 -32.10 -6.81
C ARG A 476 -17.40 -31.87 -7.98
N PRO A 477 -17.68 -32.46 -9.17
CA PRO A 477 -16.90 -32.18 -10.39
C PRO A 477 -16.81 -30.69 -10.74
N GLU A 478 -17.87 -29.91 -10.46
CA GLU A 478 -17.93 -28.47 -10.69
C GLU A 478 -16.88 -27.74 -9.86
N GLY A 479 -16.64 -28.11 -8.60
CA GLY A 479 -15.63 -27.48 -7.74
C GLY A 479 -14.21 -27.66 -8.27
N MET A 480 -13.90 -28.87 -8.76
CA MET A 480 -12.61 -29.15 -9.41
C MET A 480 -12.44 -28.35 -10.70
N LEU A 481 -13.52 -28.21 -11.49
CA LEU A 481 -13.52 -27.33 -12.67
C LEU A 481 -13.24 -25.88 -12.30
N TRP A 482 -13.91 -25.34 -11.26
CA TRP A 482 -13.70 -23.97 -10.80
C TRP A 482 -12.26 -23.69 -10.36
N ILE A 483 -11.65 -24.64 -9.66
CA ILE A 483 -10.23 -24.56 -9.27
C ILE A 483 -9.33 -24.46 -10.50
N GLY A 484 -9.57 -25.29 -11.52
CA GLY A 484 -8.83 -25.26 -12.79
C GLY A 484 -9.03 -23.95 -13.56
N LEU A 485 -10.27 -23.47 -13.65
CA LEU A 485 -10.62 -22.20 -14.27
C LEU A 485 -9.94 -21.03 -13.54
N GLY A 486 -9.97 -21.02 -12.21
CA GLY A 486 -9.30 -20.01 -11.40
C GLY A 486 -7.80 -19.94 -11.66
N PHE A 487 -7.13 -21.09 -11.76
CA PHE A 487 -5.71 -21.13 -12.12
C PHE A 487 -5.44 -20.57 -13.51
N LEU A 488 -6.25 -20.93 -14.50
CA LEU A 488 -6.12 -20.38 -15.86
C LEU A 488 -6.32 -18.86 -15.89
N LEU A 489 -7.34 -18.36 -15.18
CA LEU A 489 -7.64 -16.93 -15.08
C LEU A 489 -6.53 -16.13 -14.38
N THR A 490 -5.79 -16.76 -13.46
CA THR A 490 -4.61 -16.14 -12.84
C THR A 490 -3.41 -16.20 -13.79
N PHE A 491 -3.06 -17.40 -14.25
CA PHE A 491 -1.78 -17.68 -14.87
C PHE A 491 -1.68 -17.16 -16.30
N VAL A 492 -2.69 -17.39 -17.13
CA VAL A 492 -2.64 -17.09 -18.57
C VAL A 492 -2.50 -15.59 -18.85
N PRO A 493 -3.33 -14.69 -18.28
CA PRO A 493 -3.23 -13.26 -18.57
C PRO A 493 -1.90 -12.65 -18.14
N ILE A 494 -1.40 -13.03 -16.94
CA ILE A 494 -0.14 -12.49 -16.44
C ILE A 494 1.06 -12.95 -17.27
N VAL A 495 1.10 -14.22 -17.68
CA VAL A 495 2.22 -14.74 -18.47
C VAL A 495 2.24 -14.13 -19.88
N ILE A 496 1.09 -14.03 -20.54
CA ILE A 496 1.00 -13.42 -21.87
C ILE A 496 1.49 -11.97 -21.83
N VAL A 497 0.92 -11.15 -20.94
CA VAL A 497 1.26 -9.72 -20.92
C VAL A 497 2.68 -9.50 -20.39
N ALA A 498 3.17 -10.34 -19.47
CA ALA A 498 4.55 -10.27 -19.01
C ALA A 498 5.54 -10.59 -20.15
N ALA A 499 5.28 -11.63 -20.93
CA ALA A 499 6.09 -11.97 -22.11
C ALA A 499 6.10 -10.83 -23.16
N LEU A 500 4.93 -10.21 -23.42
CA LEU A 500 4.82 -9.03 -24.27
C LEU A 500 5.62 -7.84 -23.70
N SER A 501 5.54 -7.63 -22.39
CA SER A 501 6.23 -6.53 -21.71
C SER A 501 7.75 -6.63 -21.82
N LEU A 502 8.31 -7.82 -21.64
CA LEU A 502 9.74 -8.07 -21.83
C LEU A 502 10.17 -7.94 -23.29
N ARG A 503 9.38 -8.52 -24.22
CA ARG A 503 9.78 -8.62 -25.63
C ARG A 503 9.66 -7.31 -26.40
N PHE A 504 8.54 -6.58 -26.21
CA PHE A 504 8.21 -5.40 -27.03
C PHE A 504 8.45 -4.09 -26.29
N PHE A 505 8.24 -4.07 -24.97
CA PHE A 505 8.34 -2.84 -24.18
C PHE A 505 9.69 -2.68 -23.49
N LYS A 506 10.56 -3.71 -23.55
CA LYS A 506 11.92 -3.69 -22.95
C LYS A 506 11.91 -3.23 -21.49
N LEU A 507 10.92 -3.67 -20.71
CA LEU A 507 10.88 -3.44 -19.29
C LEU A 507 11.84 -4.41 -18.59
N ASP A 508 12.42 -3.98 -17.48
CA ASP A 508 13.17 -4.90 -16.63
C ASP A 508 12.24 -5.91 -15.93
N PHE A 509 12.80 -7.07 -15.60
CA PHE A 509 12.03 -8.17 -14.99
C PHE A 509 11.42 -7.79 -13.63
N GLY A 510 12.08 -6.89 -12.87
CA GLY A 510 11.54 -6.40 -11.59
C GLY A 510 10.26 -5.59 -11.80
N GLN A 511 10.23 -4.68 -12.77
CA GLN A 511 9.03 -3.92 -13.14
C GLN A 511 7.91 -4.86 -13.60
N VAL A 512 8.24 -5.85 -14.44
CA VAL A 512 7.25 -6.82 -14.93
C VAL A 512 6.67 -7.65 -13.78
N ALA A 513 7.49 -8.15 -12.87
CA ALA A 513 7.02 -8.85 -11.67
C ALA A 513 6.10 -7.97 -10.80
N GLY A 514 6.45 -6.69 -10.63
CA GLY A 514 5.61 -5.72 -9.93
C GLY A 514 4.26 -5.49 -10.61
N ILE A 515 4.23 -5.40 -11.96
CA ILE A 515 2.99 -5.31 -12.75
C ILE A 515 2.13 -6.57 -12.54
N MET A 516 2.73 -7.77 -12.60
CA MET A 516 2.02 -9.03 -12.39
C MET A 516 1.36 -9.06 -10.99
N CYS A 517 2.13 -8.75 -9.94
CA CYS A 517 1.61 -8.73 -8.58
C CYS A 517 0.54 -7.65 -8.37
N GLY A 518 0.77 -6.44 -8.88
CA GLY A 518 -0.11 -5.29 -8.69
C GLY A 518 -1.43 -5.42 -9.46
N SER A 519 -1.41 -5.95 -10.67
CA SER A 519 -2.62 -6.22 -11.46
C SER A 519 -3.51 -7.31 -10.83
N MET A 520 -2.92 -8.22 -10.09
CA MET A 520 -3.64 -9.29 -9.36
C MET A 520 -3.93 -8.94 -7.90
N ALA A 521 -3.63 -7.70 -7.48
CA ALA A 521 -3.82 -7.24 -6.11
C ALA A 521 -3.16 -8.13 -5.04
N ASN A 522 -2.02 -8.76 -5.38
CA ASN A 522 -1.40 -9.84 -4.61
C ASN A 522 -0.11 -9.38 -3.89
N PRO A 523 -0.20 -8.90 -2.64
CA PRO A 523 0.97 -8.48 -1.88
C PRO A 523 1.87 -9.66 -1.44
N MET A 524 1.34 -10.88 -1.40
CA MET A 524 2.10 -12.07 -1.01
C MET A 524 3.08 -12.45 -2.12
N ALA A 525 2.61 -12.42 -3.38
CA ALA A 525 3.46 -12.61 -4.54
C ALA A 525 4.49 -11.46 -4.68
N LEU A 526 4.14 -10.24 -4.26
CA LEU A 526 5.09 -9.12 -4.20
C LEU A 526 6.22 -9.40 -3.20
N ASN A 527 5.92 -9.93 -2.01
CA ASN A 527 6.96 -10.30 -1.05
C ASN A 527 7.93 -11.30 -1.66
N TYR A 528 7.40 -12.34 -2.34
CA TYR A 528 8.23 -13.29 -3.09
C TYR A 528 9.09 -12.60 -4.18
N ALA A 529 8.50 -11.67 -4.93
CA ALA A 529 9.22 -10.92 -5.96
C ALA A 529 10.35 -10.07 -5.36
N ASN A 530 10.10 -9.35 -4.25
CA ASN A 530 11.11 -8.54 -3.56
C ASN A 530 12.25 -9.39 -2.97
N ASP A 531 11.95 -10.61 -2.48
CA ASP A 531 12.94 -11.51 -1.93
C ASP A 531 13.80 -12.19 -3.01
N SER A 532 13.26 -12.35 -4.23
CA SER A 532 13.88 -13.12 -5.32
C SER A 532 14.50 -12.28 -6.42
N ILE A 533 14.17 -10.98 -6.50
CA ILE A 533 14.64 -10.04 -7.51
C ILE A 533 15.34 -8.87 -6.81
N PRO A 534 16.62 -8.59 -7.14
CA PRO A 534 17.34 -7.47 -6.55
C PRO A 534 16.69 -6.11 -6.87
N GLY A 535 16.77 -5.16 -5.92
CA GLY A 535 16.31 -3.78 -6.07
C GLY A 535 14.84 -3.56 -5.75
N ASP A 536 14.40 -2.30 -5.83
CA ASP A 536 13.05 -1.86 -5.44
C ASP A 536 12.04 -1.84 -6.61
N HIS A 537 12.46 -2.25 -7.79
CA HIS A 537 11.66 -2.21 -9.02
C HIS A 537 10.31 -2.95 -8.90
N PRO A 538 10.23 -4.14 -8.28
CA PRO A 538 8.93 -4.81 -8.09
C PRO A 538 7.98 -4.01 -7.20
N ALA A 539 8.50 -3.47 -6.08
CA ALA A 539 7.69 -2.69 -5.14
C ALA A 539 7.18 -1.38 -5.76
N VAL A 540 8.03 -0.68 -6.51
CA VAL A 540 7.68 0.58 -7.19
C VAL A 540 6.63 0.34 -8.28
N ALA A 541 6.83 -0.67 -9.11
CA ALA A 541 5.86 -1.01 -10.17
C ALA A 541 4.53 -1.48 -9.58
N TYR A 542 4.56 -2.31 -8.52
CA TYR A 542 3.36 -2.71 -7.79
C TYR A 542 2.58 -1.49 -7.27
N ALA A 543 3.26 -0.60 -6.54
CA ALA A 543 2.63 0.59 -5.97
C ALA A 543 2.03 1.51 -7.04
N THR A 544 2.62 1.54 -8.24
CA THR A 544 2.13 2.32 -9.37
C THR A 544 0.85 1.75 -9.97
N VAL A 545 0.74 0.43 -10.12
CA VAL A 545 -0.37 -0.19 -10.88
C VAL A 545 -1.51 -0.66 -9.99
N TYR A 546 -1.21 -1.10 -8.76
CA TYR A 546 -2.18 -1.67 -7.82
C TYR A 546 -3.44 -0.80 -7.63
N PRO A 547 -3.33 0.54 -7.39
CA PRO A 547 -4.48 1.39 -7.16
C PRO A 547 -5.48 1.37 -8.31
N VAL A 548 -4.96 1.51 -9.53
CA VAL A 548 -5.79 1.58 -10.75
C VAL A 548 -6.42 0.22 -11.04
N CYS A 549 -5.66 -0.86 -10.93
CA CYS A 549 -6.16 -2.21 -11.19
C CYS A 549 -7.21 -2.64 -10.17
N MET A 550 -7.04 -2.30 -8.91
CA MET A 550 -8.02 -2.57 -7.86
C MET A 550 -9.36 -1.90 -8.18
N PHE A 551 -9.33 -0.61 -8.48
CA PHE A 551 -10.52 0.16 -8.86
C PHE A 551 -11.18 -0.41 -10.13
N LEU A 552 -10.37 -0.68 -11.16
CA LEU A 552 -10.85 -1.17 -12.45
C LEU A 552 -11.55 -2.53 -12.31
N ARG A 553 -11.04 -3.45 -11.47
CA ARG A 553 -11.66 -4.75 -11.23
C ARG A 553 -13.02 -4.65 -10.54
N VAL A 554 -13.17 -3.72 -9.58
CA VAL A 554 -14.46 -3.48 -8.92
C VAL A 554 -15.51 -3.03 -9.94
N ILE A 555 -15.14 -2.19 -10.90
CA ILE A 555 -16.07 -1.74 -11.95
C ILE A 555 -16.33 -2.84 -12.98
N ILE A 556 -15.28 -3.50 -13.44
CA ILE A 556 -15.42 -4.52 -14.49
C ILE A 556 -16.29 -5.69 -14.02
N ILE A 557 -16.17 -6.12 -12.76
CA ILE A 557 -16.99 -7.22 -12.27
C ILE A 557 -18.48 -6.87 -12.28
N GLN A 558 -18.82 -5.64 -11.94
CA GLN A 558 -20.20 -5.15 -12.01
C GLN A 558 -20.70 -5.11 -13.46
N ILE A 559 -19.86 -4.61 -14.38
CA ILE A 559 -20.19 -4.60 -15.81
C ILE A 559 -20.38 -6.02 -16.35
N LEU A 560 -19.51 -6.97 -15.97
CA LEU A 560 -19.63 -8.35 -16.39
C LEU A 560 -20.95 -8.98 -15.94
N ILE A 561 -21.31 -8.83 -14.67
CA ILE A 561 -22.59 -9.35 -14.15
C ILE A 561 -23.74 -8.71 -14.92
N MET A 562 -23.71 -7.40 -15.10
CA MET A 562 -24.77 -6.64 -15.73
C MET A 562 -24.97 -6.93 -17.22
N CYS A 563 -23.87 -7.23 -17.97
CA CYS A 563 -23.94 -7.48 -19.41
C CYS A 563 -24.22 -8.93 -19.78
N PHE A 564 -23.93 -9.87 -18.87
CA PHE A 564 -23.97 -11.31 -19.21
C PHE A 564 -24.92 -12.13 -18.33
N ILE A 565 -25.60 -11.51 -17.39
CA ILE A 565 -26.70 -12.08 -16.60
C ILE A 565 -27.99 -11.33 -16.91
#